data_7cc410aae4fdaef114813274b44d6cdc
#
_entry.id   7cc410aae4fdaef114813274b44d6cdc
#
_cell.length_a   1.000
_cell.length_b   1.000
_cell.length_c   1.000
_cell.angle_alpha   90.00
_cell.angle_beta   90.00
_cell.angle_gamma   90.00
#
_symmetry.space_group_name_H-M   'P 1'
#
loop_
_entity.id
_entity.type
_entity.pdbx_description
1 polymer ?
#
loop_
_entity_poly.entity_id
_entity_poly.type
_entity_poly.pdbx_seq_one_letter_code
_entity_poly.pdbx_strand_id
1 'polypeptide(L)'
;MALSLLASCKEEISMDTLDGSPKLVVYCMPTVGDTTYIGVSRSVPVTKYNNTSKLTRVDNAHIDYTVNGQSIAVEHVGKGYYRVVGRQNAGDKIALKVQADGFESVRAATTIPQPVPIGDLDYNYVRRYNDLMGRQETFDQITGTFKDDPNSHDHYAVRVKIKCYKGKGTLYKGNSKEWHIYYNEYLRRLKETKCDSTRVEMTDSIYYYPRVSPRSEPLLSPVSGMDENFGFTNNFFGNLYIFDDKAINGKTYTLHLDIDPNNQPIMYDKDGHMVYPNYNFAKAYQLELLRITPEYCNFLRSLNDLENNDLGQAGLSLIRPMQSNIDGGLGLLGGWSVASSDWKMRIDKDLIKKPNGKMAH
;
A
#
# COMPACT_ATOMS: atom_id res chain seq x y z
N MET A 1 -46.52 19.75 -39.73
CA MET A 1 -45.98 19.99 -38.38
C MET A 1 -46.25 18.74 -37.55
N ALA A 2 -45.26 17.83 -37.46
CA ALA A 2 -45.43 16.54 -36.79
C ALA A 2 -44.82 16.67 -35.37
N LEU A 3 -45.66 16.55 -34.38
CA LEU A 3 -45.28 16.56 -32.95
C LEU A 3 -44.81 15.15 -32.57
N SER A 4 -43.52 14.92 -32.49
CA SER A 4 -42.95 13.69 -31.96
C SER A 4 -43.05 13.68 -30.44
N LEU A 5 -43.94 12.86 -29.92
CA LEU A 5 -44.03 12.52 -28.49
C LEU A 5 -42.83 11.71 -28.11
N LEU A 6 -41.92 12.31 -27.34
CA LEU A 6 -40.84 11.59 -26.61
C LEU A 6 -41.48 10.81 -25.45
N ALA A 7 -41.76 9.52 -25.67
CA ALA A 7 -42.11 8.62 -24.60
C ALA A 7 -40.79 8.33 -23.81
N SER A 8 -40.61 9.02 -22.70
CA SER A 8 -39.62 8.67 -21.71
C SER A 8 -40.06 7.37 -21.01
N CYS A 9 -39.45 6.25 -21.36
CA CYS A 9 -39.57 5.04 -20.55
C CYS A 9 -38.93 5.30 -19.19
N LYS A 10 -39.76 5.53 -18.18
CA LYS A 10 -39.35 5.37 -16.78
C LYS A 10 -39.32 3.87 -16.49
N GLU A 11 -38.15 3.28 -16.52
CA GLU A 11 -37.95 1.98 -15.90
C GLU A 11 -37.88 2.21 -14.38
N GLU A 12 -38.95 1.90 -13.67
CA GLU A 12 -38.99 1.86 -12.22
C GLU A 12 -38.21 0.59 -11.80
N ILE A 13 -37.00 0.76 -11.39
CA ILE A 13 -36.22 -0.32 -10.72
C ILE A 13 -36.85 -0.52 -9.36
N SER A 14 -37.66 -1.60 -9.20
CA SER A 14 -38.19 -1.97 -7.89
C SER A 14 -37.02 -2.33 -6.97
N MET A 15 -36.86 -1.57 -5.88
CA MET A 15 -35.87 -1.84 -4.84
C MET A 15 -36.09 -3.20 -4.15
N ASP A 16 -37.30 -3.74 -4.18
CA ASP A 16 -37.65 -5.04 -3.61
C ASP A 16 -36.97 -6.21 -4.33
N THR A 17 -36.62 -6.04 -5.62
CA THR A 17 -35.87 -7.05 -6.38
C THR A 17 -34.35 -7.06 -6.09
N LEU A 18 -33.85 -6.05 -5.38
CA LEU A 18 -32.45 -5.92 -4.95
C LEU A 18 -32.18 -6.53 -3.56
N ASP A 19 -33.18 -7.06 -2.90
CA ASP A 19 -33.07 -7.69 -1.57
C ASP A 19 -32.51 -9.12 -1.69
N GLY A 20 -31.26 -9.21 -2.15
CA GLY A 20 -30.55 -10.49 -2.19
C GLY A 20 -30.33 -11.05 -0.77
N SER A 21 -30.38 -12.38 -0.64
CA SER A 21 -29.97 -13.04 0.62
C SER A 21 -28.53 -12.66 0.96
N PRO A 22 -28.22 -12.46 2.26
CA PRO A 22 -26.84 -12.20 2.68
C PRO A 22 -25.89 -13.31 2.22
N LYS A 23 -24.72 -12.93 1.68
CA LYS A 23 -23.69 -13.84 1.22
C LYS A 23 -22.50 -13.84 2.18
N LEU A 24 -21.76 -14.95 2.21
CA LEU A 24 -20.45 -14.97 2.85
C LEU A 24 -19.49 -14.03 2.12
N VAL A 25 -18.74 -13.26 2.88
CA VAL A 25 -17.67 -12.39 2.39
C VAL A 25 -16.37 -12.90 2.99
N VAL A 26 -15.44 -13.29 2.13
CA VAL A 26 -14.18 -13.91 2.55
C VAL A 26 -13.00 -13.14 1.99
N TYR A 27 -12.06 -12.76 2.85
CA TYR A 27 -10.80 -12.14 2.47
C TYR A 27 -9.63 -12.98 2.96
N CYS A 28 -8.79 -13.41 2.03
CA CYS A 28 -7.56 -14.13 2.33
C CYS A 28 -6.49 -13.74 1.29
N MET A 29 -5.36 -13.23 1.77
CA MET A 29 -4.23 -12.85 0.93
C MET A 29 -2.99 -13.66 1.33
N PRO A 30 -2.89 -14.93 0.88
CA PRO A 30 -1.76 -15.78 1.20
C PRO A 30 -0.46 -15.25 0.58
N THR A 31 0.61 -15.36 1.36
CA THR A 31 1.97 -14.95 0.98
C THR A 31 3.00 -15.92 1.52
N VAL A 32 4.24 -15.74 1.11
CA VAL A 32 5.37 -16.49 1.66
C VAL A 32 5.54 -16.20 3.15
N GLY A 33 5.56 -17.23 3.98
CA GLY A 33 5.74 -17.11 5.43
C GLY A 33 4.79 -17.98 6.24
N ASP A 34 4.78 -17.73 7.53
CA ASP A 34 4.09 -18.58 8.51
C ASP A 34 2.75 -18.01 8.98
N THR A 35 2.35 -16.86 8.44
CA THR A 35 1.16 -16.15 8.91
C THR A 35 0.26 -15.76 7.76
N THR A 36 -0.86 -16.46 7.63
CA THR A 36 -1.97 -16.10 6.73
C THR A 36 -3.25 -16.05 7.53
N TYR A 37 -4.00 -14.96 7.38
CA TYR A 37 -5.30 -14.80 8.03
C TYR A 37 -6.43 -14.84 6.99
N ILE A 38 -7.55 -15.41 7.42
CA ILE A 38 -8.79 -15.46 6.67
C ILE A 38 -9.82 -14.65 7.46
N GLY A 39 -10.37 -13.63 6.85
CA GLY A 39 -11.47 -12.85 7.43
C GLY A 39 -12.79 -13.33 6.86
N VAL A 40 -13.74 -13.71 7.72
CA VAL A 40 -15.08 -14.14 7.30
C VAL A 40 -16.14 -13.22 7.90
N SER A 41 -17.01 -12.72 7.03
CA SER A 41 -18.13 -11.86 7.40
C SER A 41 -19.33 -12.15 6.49
N ARG A 42 -20.44 -11.46 6.72
CA ARG A 42 -21.61 -11.51 5.84
C ARG A 42 -21.86 -10.16 5.17
N SER A 43 -22.37 -10.18 3.94
CA SER A 43 -22.83 -8.97 3.26
C SER A 43 -24.12 -8.44 3.91
N VAL A 44 -24.34 -7.13 3.77
CA VAL A 44 -25.58 -6.46 4.17
C VAL A 44 -26.29 -6.05 2.89
N PRO A 45 -27.54 -6.44 2.66
CA PRO A 45 -28.34 -5.97 1.55
C PRO A 45 -28.43 -4.44 1.54
N VAL A 46 -28.38 -3.84 0.35
CA VAL A 46 -28.41 -2.37 0.19
C VAL A 46 -29.64 -1.75 0.86
N THR A 47 -30.79 -2.43 0.77
CA THR A 47 -32.06 -2.01 1.38
C THR A 47 -32.03 -1.99 2.92
N LYS A 48 -31.11 -2.76 3.53
CA LYS A 48 -30.91 -2.84 5.00
C LYS A 48 -29.68 -2.10 5.49
N TYR A 49 -28.92 -1.49 4.57
CA TYR A 49 -27.71 -0.73 4.93
C TYR A 49 -28.10 0.65 5.48
N ASN A 50 -27.50 1.00 6.60
CA ASN A 50 -27.54 2.35 7.16
C ASN A 50 -26.15 2.72 7.70
N ASN A 51 -25.89 4.00 7.94
CA ASN A 51 -24.59 4.49 8.40
C ASN A 51 -24.12 3.91 9.74
N THR A 52 -24.99 3.22 10.47
CA THR A 52 -24.67 2.51 11.70
C THR A 52 -24.51 1.00 11.51
N SER A 53 -24.67 0.51 10.27
CA SER A 53 -24.50 -0.91 9.96
C SER A 53 -23.07 -1.34 10.22
N LYS A 54 -22.89 -2.20 11.22
CA LYS A 54 -21.59 -2.77 11.55
C LYS A 54 -21.32 -4.01 10.71
N LEU A 55 -20.07 -4.18 10.30
CA LEU A 55 -19.62 -5.42 9.67
C LEU A 55 -19.92 -6.60 10.58
N THR A 56 -20.78 -7.51 10.12
CA THR A 56 -21.15 -8.69 10.90
C THR A 56 -20.15 -9.81 10.60
N ARG A 57 -19.34 -10.13 11.57
CA ARG A 57 -18.36 -11.21 11.52
C ARG A 57 -19.02 -12.57 11.71
N VAL A 58 -18.42 -13.61 11.12
CA VAL A 58 -18.86 -15.00 11.24
C VAL A 58 -17.79 -15.78 12.00
N ASP A 59 -18.10 -16.13 13.24
CA ASP A 59 -17.17 -16.81 14.16
C ASP A 59 -17.30 -18.35 14.14
N ASN A 60 -18.34 -18.89 13.51
CA ASN A 60 -18.64 -20.32 13.43
C ASN A 60 -18.44 -20.89 12.02
N ALA A 61 -17.59 -20.30 11.21
CA ALA A 61 -17.29 -20.82 9.88
C ALA A 61 -16.39 -22.06 9.97
N HIS A 62 -16.75 -23.09 9.20
CA HIS A 62 -15.87 -24.22 8.92
C HIS A 62 -15.05 -23.91 7.66
N ILE A 63 -13.73 -24.01 7.78
CA ILE A 63 -12.79 -23.62 6.72
C ILE A 63 -11.91 -24.80 6.35
N ASP A 64 -12.02 -25.23 5.10
CA ASP A 64 -11.09 -26.15 4.47
C ASP A 64 -10.05 -25.34 3.69
N TYR A 65 -8.82 -25.35 4.15
CA TYR A 65 -7.69 -24.68 3.52
C TYR A 65 -6.67 -25.71 3.09
N THR A 66 -6.30 -25.69 1.82
CA THR A 66 -5.31 -26.63 1.27
C THR A 66 -4.13 -25.91 0.63
N VAL A 67 -2.95 -26.48 0.81
CA VAL A 67 -1.71 -26.07 0.15
C VAL A 67 -1.24 -27.25 -0.70
N ASN A 68 -1.14 -27.07 -2.00
CA ASN A 68 -0.78 -28.13 -2.97
C ASN A 68 -1.64 -29.40 -2.83
N GLY A 69 -2.93 -29.22 -2.49
CA GLY A 69 -3.89 -30.32 -2.27
C GLY A 69 -3.82 -30.97 -0.88
N GLN A 70 -2.89 -30.57 -0.02
CA GLN A 70 -2.80 -31.06 1.34
C GLN A 70 -3.57 -30.13 2.30
N SER A 71 -4.41 -30.70 3.14
CA SER A 71 -5.18 -29.94 4.13
C SER A 71 -4.26 -29.37 5.21
N ILE A 72 -4.42 -28.07 5.51
CA ILE A 72 -3.68 -27.35 6.53
C ILE A 72 -4.65 -26.91 7.62
N ALA A 73 -4.23 -27.05 8.89
CA ALA A 73 -5.04 -26.65 10.02
C ALA A 73 -5.31 -25.12 10.02
N VAL A 74 -6.55 -24.79 10.37
CA VAL A 74 -7.02 -23.41 10.51
C VAL A 74 -7.57 -23.22 11.91
N GLU A 75 -7.05 -22.21 12.61
CA GLU A 75 -7.46 -21.88 13.98
C GLU A 75 -8.35 -20.64 13.99
N HIS A 76 -9.47 -20.69 14.69
CA HIS A 76 -10.29 -19.51 14.94
C HIS A 76 -9.60 -18.60 15.98
N VAL A 77 -9.41 -17.33 15.63
CA VAL A 77 -8.72 -16.34 16.50
C VAL A 77 -9.67 -15.24 17.01
N GLY A 78 -10.95 -15.37 16.71
CA GLY A 78 -12.02 -14.46 17.16
C GLY A 78 -12.37 -13.35 16.18
N LYS A 79 -13.55 -12.78 16.35
CA LYS A 79 -14.07 -11.66 15.55
C LYS A 79 -14.08 -11.94 14.04
N GLY A 80 -14.44 -13.17 13.65
CA GLY A 80 -14.49 -13.61 12.24
C GLY A 80 -13.12 -13.74 11.59
N TYR A 81 -12.04 -13.78 12.35
CA TYR A 81 -10.71 -14.06 11.84
C TYR A 81 -10.28 -15.49 12.17
N TYR A 82 -9.59 -16.08 11.20
CA TYR A 82 -9.03 -17.43 11.27
C TYR A 82 -7.58 -17.37 10.82
N ARG A 83 -6.71 -18.14 11.45
CA ARG A 83 -5.29 -18.22 11.17
C ARG A 83 -4.96 -19.57 10.56
N VAL A 84 -4.30 -19.56 9.42
CA VAL A 84 -3.71 -20.76 8.82
C VAL A 84 -2.44 -21.13 9.60
N VAL A 85 -2.34 -22.40 10.00
CA VAL A 85 -1.20 -22.91 10.78
C VAL A 85 -0.23 -23.65 9.87
N GLY A 86 0.84 -22.99 9.50
CA GLY A 86 1.90 -23.59 8.66
C GLY A 86 2.52 -22.61 7.69
N ARG A 87 3.76 -22.93 7.31
CA ARG A 87 4.53 -22.12 6.37
C ARG A 87 4.05 -22.34 4.95
N GLN A 88 3.96 -21.25 4.21
CA GLN A 88 3.63 -21.23 2.79
C GLN A 88 4.83 -20.70 1.99
N ASN A 89 5.00 -21.20 0.78
CA ASN A 89 6.10 -20.86 -0.09
C ASN A 89 5.62 -20.27 -1.40
N ALA A 90 6.51 -19.59 -2.09
CA ALA A 90 6.23 -19.13 -3.45
C ALA A 90 6.02 -20.36 -4.37
N GLY A 91 5.02 -20.27 -5.25
CA GLY A 91 4.59 -21.36 -6.11
C GLY A 91 3.52 -22.26 -5.50
N ASP A 92 3.21 -22.15 -4.20
CA ASP A 92 2.17 -22.96 -3.57
C ASP A 92 0.79 -22.64 -4.17
N LYS A 93 0.07 -23.70 -4.50
CA LYS A 93 -1.33 -23.64 -4.96
C LYS A 93 -2.25 -23.72 -3.75
N ILE A 94 -3.02 -22.67 -3.55
CA ILE A 94 -3.94 -22.53 -2.43
C ILE A 94 -5.36 -22.77 -2.90
N ALA A 95 -6.11 -23.61 -2.19
CA ALA A 95 -7.56 -23.69 -2.36
C ALA A 95 -8.25 -23.49 -1.00
N LEU A 96 -9.34 -22.75 -1.03
CA LEU A 96 -10.12 -22.35 0.12
C LEU A 96 -11.58 -22.71 -0.10
N LYS A 97 -12.21 -23.36 0.90
CA LYS A 97 -13.64 -23.54 0.98
C LYS A 97 -14.11 -23.08 2.35
N VAL A 98 -15.19 -22.31 2.39
CA VAL A 98 -15.77 -21.79 3.63
C VAL A 98 -17.25 -22.15 3.69
N GLN A 99 -17.70 -22.68 4.81
CA GLN A 99 -19.08 -23.03 5.10
C GLN A 99 -19.49 -22.41 6.42
N ALA A 100 -20.70 -21.90 6.49
CA ALA A 100 -21.29 -21.42 7.75
C ALA A 100 -22.79 -21.63 7.72
N ASP A 101 -23.40 -21.78 8.90
CA ASP A 101 -24.83 -22.01 9.03
C ASP A 101 -25.66 -20.87 8.44
N GLY A 102 -26.62 -21.22 7.60
CA GLY A 102 -27.49 -20.25 6.93
C GLY A 102 -26.91 -19.61 5.65
N PHE A 103 -25.74 -20.09 5.18
CA PHE A 103 -25.10 -19.61 3.96
C PHE A 103 -24.78 -20.77 3.00
N GLU A 104 -24.73 -20.43 1.72
CA GLU A 104 -24.14 -21.31 0.71
C GLU A 104 -22.64 -21.45 0.95
N SER A 105 -22.12 -22.64 0.67
CA SER A 105 -20.67 -22.87 0.71
C SER A 105 -19.96 -22.08 -0.38
N VAL A 106 -18.88 -21.43 -0.04
CA VAL A 106 -18.08 -20.65 -0.98
C VAL A 106 -16.69 -21.25 -1.18
N ARG A 107 -16.10 -21.02 -2.34
CA ARG A 107 -14.78 -21.55 -2.68
C ARG A 107 -13.99 -20.60 -3.57
N ALA A 108 -12.67 -20.73 -3.49
CA ALA A 108 -11.74 -20.03 -4.37
C ALA A 108 -10.40 -20.76 -4.43
N ALA A 109 -9.61 -20.45 -5.46
CA ALA A 109 -8.24 -20.93 -5.58
C ALA A 109 -7.33 -19.80 -6.05
N THR A 110 -6.06 -19.86 -5.65
CA THR A 110 -5.01 -18.93 -6.08
C THR A 110 -3.65 -19.62 -6.03
N THR A 111 -2.61 -18.92 -6.47
CA THR A 111 -1.22 -19.39 -6.35
C THR A 111 -0.39 -18.26 -5.76
N ILE A 112 0.50 -18.55 -4.83
CA ILE A 112 1.45 -17.56 -4.31
C ILE A 112 2.53 -17.33 -5.38
N PRO A 113 2.63 -16.14 -5.99
CA PRO A 113 3.59 -15.93 -7.07
C PRO A 113 5.03 -15.94 -6.55
N GLN A 114 6.00 -16.22 -7.43
CA GLN A 114 7.43 -16.08 -7.10
C GLN A 114 7.77 -14.60 -6.91
N PRO A 115 8.54 -14.22 -5.88
CA PRO A 115 9.00 -12.86 -5.74
C PRO A 115 9.98 -12.50 -6.87
N VAL A 116 9.91 -11.26 -7.34
CA VAL A 116 10.86 -10.72 -8.33
C VAL A 116 11.87 -9.88 -7.58
N PRO A 117 13.16 -10.29 -7.57
CA PRO A 117 14.19 -9.54 -6.87
C PRO A 117 14.29 -8.10 -7.38
N ILE A 118 14.45 -7.17 -6.47
CA ILE A 118 14.74 -5.78 -6.77
C ILE A 118 16.20 -5.49 -6.40
N GLY A 119 16.91 -4.85 -7.32
CA GLY A 119 18.32 -4.48 -7.12
C GLY A 119 18.49 -3.30 -6.17
N ASP A 120 19.72 -2.80 -6.14
CA ASP A 120 20.10 -1.73 -5.23
C ASP A 120 19.21 -0.51 -5.37
N LEU A 121 18.76 -0.02 -4.23
CA LEU A 121 18.03 1.22 -4.14
C LEU A 121 19.00 2.39 -4.16
N ASP A 122 18.67 3.41 -4.95
CA ASP A 122 19.33 4.71 -4.87
C ASP A 122 18.31 5.83 -4.67
N TYR A 123 18.77 7.00 -4.26
CA TYR A 123 17.93 8.18 -4.13
C TYR A 123 18.61 9.43 -4.63
N ASN A 124 17.80 10.33 -5.22
CA ASN A 124 18.22 11.63 -5.71
C ASN A 124 17.21 12.70 -5.28
N TYR A 125 17.60 13.97 -5.41
CA TYR A 125 16.70 15.09 -5.28
C TYR A 125 16.29 15.58 -6.67
N VAL A 126 14.97 15.63 -6.91
CA VAL A 126 14.42 16.14 -8.16
C VAL A 126 13.49 17.31 -7.89
N ARG A 127 13.55 18.33 -8.74
CA ARG A 127 12.60 19.45 -8.69
C ARG A 127 11.45 19.18 -9.64
N ARG A 128 10.23 19.23 -9.10
CA ARG A 128 8.98 19.03 -9.85
C ARG A 128 7.98 20.10 -9.48
N TYR A 129 7.08 20.40 -10.40
CA TYR A 129 5.93 21.22 -10.09
C TYR A 129 4.92 20.38 -9.28
N ASN A 130 4.55 20.87 -8.12
CA ASN A 130 3.53 20.27 -7.27
C ASN A 130 2.21 20.99 -7.52
N ASP A 131 1.27 20.35 -8.23
CA ASP A 131 0.01 20.98 -8.61
C ASP A 131 -0.89 21.27 -7.40
N LEU A 132 -0.83 20.43 -6.36
CA LEU A 132 -1.59 20.64 -5.14
C LEU A 132 -1.14 21.92 -4.40
N MET A 133 0.16 22.23 -4.48
CA MET A 133 0.76 23.41 -3.84
C MET A 133 0.94 24.60 -4.80
N GLY A 134 0.73 24.39 -6.11
CA GLY A 134 0.87 25.43 -7.13
C GLY A 134 2.29 25.98 -7.29
N ARG A 135 3.31 25.20 -6.93
CA ARG A 135 4.71 25.66 -6.94
C ARG A 135 5.73 24.54 -7.22
N GLN A 136 6.95 24.93 -7.56
CA GLN A 136 8.09 24.02 -7.66
C GLN A 136 8.50 23.53 -6.26
N GLU A 137 8.58 22.22 -6.08
CA GLU A 137 9.05 21.59 -4.84
C GLU A 137 10.17 20.58 -5.14
N THR A 138 10.91 20.21 -4.09
CA THR A 138 11.96 19.20 -4.18
C THR A 138 11.42 17.88 -3.63
N PHE A 139 11.42 16.86 -4.47
CA PHE A 139 11.02 15.49 -4.12
C PHE A 139 12.25 14.63 -3.86
N ASP A 140 12.14 13.69 -2.95
CA ASP A 140 13.08 12.57 -2.84
C ASP A 140 12.69 11.54 -3.91
N GLN A 141 13.51 11.37 -4.95
CA GLN A 141 13.29 10.34 -5.95
C GLN A 141 14.01 9.06 -5.55
N ILE A 142 13.25 7.99 -5.43
CA ILE A 142 13.77 6.66 -5.13
C ILE A 142 13.80 5.85 -6.41
N THR A 143 14.94 5.20 -6.68
CA THR A 143 15.10 4.32 -7.83
C THR A 143 15.44 2.90 -7.39
N GLY A 144 14.95 1.92 -8.15
CA GLY A 144 15.27 0.51 -7.94
C GLY A 144 15.06 -0.25 -9.24
N THR A 145 15.94 -1.18 -9.53
CA THR A 145 15.94 -1.93 -10.79
C THR A 145 15.50 -3.37 -10.55
N PHE A 146 14.63 -3.89 -11.41
CA PHE A 146 14.23 -5.28 -11.42
C PHE A 146 14.21 -5.82 -12.85
N LYS A 147 14.20 -7.14 -12.99
CA LYS A 147 14.08 -7.83 -14.26
C LYS A 147 12.80 -8.64 -14.28
N ASP A 148 11.96 -8.38 -15.26
CA ASP A 148 10.72 -9.09 -15.49
C ASP A 148 10.94 -10.46 -16.15
N ASP A 149 10.02 -11.41 -15.93
CA ASP A 149 10.07 -12.75 -16.50
C ASP A 149 9.40 -12.76 -17.90
N PRO A 150 10.13 -13.07 -18.99
CA PRO A 150 9.56 -13.07 -20.33
C PRO A 150 8.50 -14.16 -20.59
N ASN A 151 8.38 -15.13 -19.68
CA ASN A 151 7.52 -16.32 -19.87
C ASN A 151 6.18 -16.21 -19.16
N SER A 152 5.91 -15.09 -18.50
CA SER A 152 4.67 -14.86 -17.75
C SER A 152 4.09 -13.48 -18.05
N HIS A 153 2.81 -13.32 -17.75
CA HIS A 153 2.15 -12.02 -17.70
C HIS A 153 1.94 -11.67 -16.24
N ASP A 154 2.68 -10.65 -15.79
CA ASP A 154 2.80 -10.34 -14.40
C ASP A 154 2.08 -9.06 -14.01
N HIS A 155 1.56 -9.08 -12.79
CA HIS A 155 0.97 -7.92 -12.15
C HIS A 155 1.81 -7.58 -10.92
N TYR A 156 2.14 -6.31 -10.83
CA TYR A 156 2.99 -5.78 -9.78
C TYR A 156 2.27 -4.74 -8.95
N ALA A 157 2.70 -4.64 -7.71
CA ALA A 157 2.45 -3.47 -6.88
C ALA A 157 3.78 -2.99 -6.30
N VAL A 158 3.95 -1.69 -6.19
CA VAL A 158 5.16 -1.10 -5.62
C VAL A 158 4.78 -0.11 -4.52
N ARG A 159 5.62 -0.03 -3.51
CA ARG A 159 5.53 0.99 -2.46
C ARG A 159 6.91 1.28 -1.89
N VAL A 160 7.05 2.50 -1.38
CA VAL A 160 8.23 2.90 -0.63
C VAL A 160 7.92 2.82 0.85
N LYS A 161 8.83 2.26 1.62
CA LYS A 161 8.77 2.23 3.08
C LYS A 161 9.85 3.16 3.61
N ILE A 162 9.48 4.10 4.47
CA ILE A 162 10.41 5.02 5.10
C ILE A 162 10.56 4.65 6.57
N LYS A 163 11.80 4.59 7.03
CA LYS A 163 12.14 4.55 8.43
C LYS A 163 12.67 5.91 8.83
N CYS A 164 11.94 6.60 9.68
CA CYS A 164 12.35 7.88 10.24
C CYS A 164 12.94 7.68 11.62
N TYR A 165 14.02 8.39 11.89
CA TYR A 165 14.72 8.31 13.16
C TYR A 165 14.54 9.58 13.98
N LYS A 166 14.34 9.41 15.27
CA LYS A 166 14.54 10.41 16.31
C LYS A 166 15.96 10.30 16.80
N GLY A 167 16.60 11.42 17.01
CA GLY A 167 17.99 11.43 17.42
C GLY A 167 18.40 12.70 18.09
N LYS A 168 19.61 12.70 18.58
CA LYS A 168 20.28 13.83 19.23
C LYS A 168 21.72 13.93 18.76
N GLY A 169 22.18 15.17 18.62
CA GLY A 169 23.57 15.48 18.33
C GLY A 169 24.26 16.02 19.58
N THR A 170 25.51 15.67 19.75
CA THR A 170 26.39 16.23 20.79
C THR A 170 27.54 16.93 20.11
N LEU A 171 27.80 18.16 20.49
CA LEU A 171 28.92 18.98 20.05
C LEU A 171 30.00 18.99 21.15
N TYR A 172 31.24 18.88 20.75
CA TYR A 172 32.39 18.89 21.66
C TYR A 172 33.37 19.99 21.29
N LYS A 173 34.01 20.56 22.30
CA LYS A 173 35.13 21.49 22.15
C LYS A 173 36.25 21.02 23.08
N GLY A 174 37.35 20.61 22.47
CA GLY A 174 38.37 19.88 23.23
C GLY A 174 37.83 18.60 23.86
N ASN A 175 38.07 18.39 25.13
CA ASN A 175 37.53 17.27 25.89
C ASN A 175 36.16 17.56 26.56
N SER A 176 35.64 18.76 26.37
CA SER A 176 34.40 19.19 27.00
C SER A 176 33.21 18.93 26.10
N LYS A 177 32.11 18.44 26.72
CA LYS A 177 30.83 18.33 26.08
C LYS A 177 30.13 19.69 26.11
N GLU A 178 29.93 20.30 24.94
CA GLU A 178 29.30 21.62 24.83
C GLU A 178 27.77 21.52 24.90
N TRP A 179 27.15 20.70 24.03
CA TRP A 179 25.70 20.57 23.95
C TRP A 179 25.25 19.14 23.64
N HIS A 180 24.08 18.81 24.17
CA HIS A 180 23.36 17.59 23.91
C HIS A 180 21.90 17.95 23.53
N ILE A 181 21.59 17.94 22.24
CA ILE A 181 20.42 18.62 21.68
C ILE A 181 19.72 17.80 20.60
N TYR A 182 18.47 18.10 20.37
CA TYR A 182 17.68 17.52 19.30
C TYR A 182 18.00 18.16 17.93
N TYR A 183 17.56 17.50 16.86
CA TYR A 183 17.96 17.73 15.47
C TYR A 183 18.04 19.20 15.03
N ASN A 184 16.95 19.97 15.11
CA ASN A 184 16.91 21.34 14.59
C ASN A 184 17.89 22.27 15.34
N GLU A 185 17.95 22.14 16.65
CA GLU A 185 18.87 22.90 17.48
C GLU A 185 20.31 22.45 17.25
N TYR A 186 20.53 21.14 17.07
CA TYR A 186 21.85 20.61 16.69
C TYR A 186 22.35 21.20 15.38
N LEU A 187 21.53 21.23 14.33
CA LEU A 187 21.94 21.83 13.06
C LEU A 187 22.22 23.33 13.18
N ARG A 188 21.39 24.06 13.93
CA ARG A 188 21.60 25.47 14.16
C ARG A 188 22.94 25.70 14.86
N ARG A 189 23.20 25.00 15.94
CA ARG A 189 24.44 25.10 16.72
C ARG A 189 25.67 24.64 15.93
N LEU A 190 25.55 23.57 15.12
CA LEU A 190 26.62 23.12 14.26
C LEU A 190 27.09 24.21 13.26
N LYS A 191 26.17 25.02 12.76
CA LYS A 191 26.47 26.16 11.87
C LYS A 191 27.08 27.35 12.59
N GLU A 192 26.61 27.62 13.81
CA GLU A 192 27.01 28.81 14.59
C GLU A 192 28.30 28.60 15.43
N THR A 193 28.60 27.36 15.76
CA THR A 193 29.65 27.03 16.73
C THR A 193 30.84 26.36 16.08
N LYS A 194 32.05 26.83 16.41
CA LYS A 194 33.29 26.12 16.13
C LYS A 194 33.44 24.99 17.15
N CYS A 195 33.17 23.76 16.74
CA CYS A 195 33.39 22.55 17.53
C CYS A 195 34.47 21.67 16.92
N ASP A 196 35.15 20.89 17.75
CA ASP A 196 36.25 20.03 17.32
C ASP A 196 35.75 18.66 16.82
N SER A 197 34.64 18.21 17.39
CA SER A 197 34.00 16.95 17.01
C SER A 197 32.51 16.93 17.29
N THR A 198 31.82 16.03 16.62
CA THR A 198 30.38 15.81 16.84
C THR A 198 30.11 14.32 17.00
N ARG A 199 29.10 13.98 17.79
CA ARG A 199 28.55 12.64 17.92
C ARG A 199 27.06 12.69 17.67
N VAL A 200 26.58 11.79 16.85
CA VAL A 200 25.16 11.61 16.54
C VAL A 200 24.69 10.27 17.13
N GLU A 201 23.54 10.30 17.76
CA GLU A 201 22.94 9.13 18.40
C GLU A 201 21.47 9.04 18.01
N MET A 202 21.09 7.92 17.38
CA MET A 202 19.70 7.63 17.03
C MET A 202 19.04 6.92 18.22
N THR A 203 17.93 7.48 18.71
CA THR A 203 17.30 7.03 19.95
C THR A 203 16.04 6.23 19.74
N ASP A 204 15.34 6.44 18.63
CA ASP A 204 14.08 5.77 18.31
C ASP A 204 13.79 5.84 16.81
N SER A 205 12.87 5.02 16.31
CA SER A 205 12.46 5.03 14.90
C SER A 205 11.02 4.61 14.72
N ILE A 206 10.40 5.15 13.69
CA ILE A 206 9.07 4.73 13.20
C ILE A 206 9.11 4.41 11.71
N TYR A 207 8.14 3.62 11.26
CA TYR A 207 7.96 3.28 9.85
C TYR A 207 6.65 3.86 9.34
N TYR A 208 6.66 4.30 8.08
CA TYR A 208 5.43 4.64 7.35
C TYR A 208 5.62 4.45 5.85
N TYR A 209 4.49 4.44 5.12
CA TYR A 209 4.44 4.37 3.68
C TYR A 209 4.02 5.73 3.14
N PRO A 210 4.91 6.47 2.48
CA PRO A 210 4.60 7.78 1.92
C PRO A 210 3.73 7.65 0.67
N ARG A 211 3.10 8.76 0.30
CA ARG A 211 2.56 8.90 -1.06
C ARG A 211 3.69 9.07 -2.04
N VAL A 212 3.55 8.42 -3.19
CA VAL A 212 4.43 8.55 -4.35
C VAL A 212 3.67 9.31 -5.42
N SER A 213 4.32 10.26 -6.09
CA SER A 213 3.74 10.88 -7.27
C SER A 213 3.84 9.92 -8.46
N PRO A 214 2.72 9.49 -9.07
CA PRO A 214 2.76 8.60 -10.21
C PRO A 214 3.26 9.27 -11.50
N ARG A 215 3.31 10.60 -11.55
CA ARG A 215 3.63 11.38 -12.76
C ARG A 215 5.02 11.19 -13.31
N SER A 216 5.98 10.86 -12.46
CA SER A 216 7.37 10.66 -12.87
C SER A 216 7.69 9.22 -13.29
N GLU A 217 6.74 8.30 -13.05
CA GLU A 217 6.91 6.89 -13.36
C GLU A 217 5.94 6.46 -14.46
N PRO A 218 6.44 6.20 -15.70
CA PRO A 218 5.60 5.85 -16.84
C PRO A 218 4.70 4.63 -16.62
N LEU A 219 5.14 3.64 -15.82
CA LEU A 219 4.34 2.46 -15.51
C LEU A 219 3.16 2.77 -14.59
N LEU A 220 3.23 3.85 -13.82
CA LEU A 220 2.19 4.28 -12.88
C LEU A 220 1.35 5.42 -13.46
N SER A 221 1.82 6.07 -14.51
CA SER A 221 1.09 7.16 -15.15
C SER A 221 -0.13 6.62 -15.92
N PRO A 222 -1.28 7.29 -15.87
CA PRO A 222 -2.43 6.94 -16.70
C PRO A 222 -2.04 6.97 -18.17
N VAL A 223 -2.50 5.98 -18.94
CA VAL A 223 -2.19 5.81 -20.38
C VAL A 223 -2.77 6.95 -21.23
N SER A 224 -3.72 7.70 -20.71
CA SER A 224 -4.26 8.91 -21.34
C SER A 224 -4.41 10.01 -20.30
N GLY A 225 -4.00 11.24 -20.66
CA GLY A 225 -4.20 12.42 -19.80
C GLY A 225 -5.66 12.76 -19.46
N MET A 226 -6.62 12.01 -20.00
CA MET A 226 -8.03 12.06 -19.62
C MET A 226 -8.27 11.39 -18.25
N ASP A 227 -7.52 10.36 -17.89
CA ASP A 227 -7.75 9.61 -16.64
C ASP A 227 -7.42 10.46 -15.40
N GLU A 228 -6.44 11.34 -15.48
CA GLU A 228 -6.13 12.29 -14.39
C GLU A 228 -7.22 13.34 -14.20
N ASN A 229 -7.80 13.83 -15.29
CA ASN A 229 -8.86 14.85 -15.26
C ASN A 229 -10.23 14.29 -14.80
N PHE A 230 -10.39 12.97 -14.87
CA PHE A 230 -11.62 12.28 -14.47
C PHE A 230 -11.52 11.54 -13.13
N GLY A 231 -10.50 11.83 -12.31
CA GLY A 231 -10.34 11.23 -10.97
C GLY A 231 -9.85 9.78 -10.97
N PHE A 232 -9.46 9.21 -12.11
CA PHE A 232 -8.83 7.91 -12.20
C PHE A 232 -7.37 8.03 -11.80
N THR A 233 -7.10 7.94 -10.51
CA THR A 233 -5.73 7.91 -10.01
C THR A 233 -5.24 6.47 -9.88
N ASN A 234 -3.96 6.22 -10.14
CA ASN A 234 -3.35 4.91 -9.88
C ASN A 234 -2.90 4.76 -8.42
N ASN A 235 -3.41 5.59 -7.52
CA ASN A 235 -3.17 5.50 -6.09
C ASN A 235 -4.06 4.43 -5.51
N PHE A 236 -3.47 3.54 -4.76
CA PHE A 236 -4.17 2.38 -4.26
C PHE A 236 -4.18 2.32 -2.75
N PHE A 237 -5.07 1.49 -2.29
CA PHE A 237 -5.23 1.17 -0.90
C PHE A 237 -3.88 0.89 -0.22
N GLY A 238 -3.59 1.60 0.85
CA GLY A 238 -2.36 1.45 1.61
C GLY A 238 -1.08 1.95 0.92
N ASN A 239 -1.18 2.92 0.01
CA ASN A 239 -0.05 3.45 -0.77
C ASN A 239 0.67 2.37 -1.61
N LEU A 240 -0.08 1.40 -2.10
CA LEU A 240 0.34 0.48 -3.16
C LEU A 240 0.07 1.12 -4.51
N TYR A 241 1.01 1.02 -5.44
CA TYR A 241 0.89 1.52 -6.81
C TYR A 241 1.02 0.33 -7.75
N ILE A 242 -0.03 0.02 -8.51
CA ILE A 242 -0.08 -1.19 -9.33
C ILE A 242 0.19 -0.90 -10.81
N PHE A 243 0.83 -1.86 -11.47
CA PHE A 243 1.08 -1.87 -12.90
C PHE A 243 1.13 -3.30 -13.43
N ASP A 244 1.09 -3.47 -14.74
CA ASP A 244 1.32 -4.75 -15.40
C ASP A 244 2.61 -4.71 -16.24
N ASP A 245 3.06 -5.87 -16.69
CA ASP A 245 4.30 -6.05 -17.43
C ASP A 245 4.21 -5.72 -18.92
N LYS A 246 3.05 -5.36 -19.47
CA LYS A 246 2.85 -5.19 -20.92
C LYS A 246 3.90 -4.34 -21.62
N ALA A 247 4.37 -3.28 -20.97
CA ALA A 247 5.39 -2.39 -21.53
C ALA A 247 6.82 -2.88 -21.31
N ILE A 248 7.03 -3.79 -20.34
CA ILE A 248 8.35 -4.18 -19.84
C ILE A 248 8.59 -5.69 -19.87
N ASN A 249 7.67 -6.49 -20.43
CA ASN A 249 7.77 -7.94 -20.44
C ASN A 249 9.16 -8.43 -20.90
N GLY A 250 9.81 -9.21 -20.03
CA GLY A 250 11.15 -9.76 -20.20
C GLY A 250 12.30 -8.75 -20.10
N LYS A 251 12.01 -7.48 -19.83
CA LYS A 251 13.04 -6.42 -19.78
C LYS A 251 13.53 -6.16 -18.37
N THR A 252 14.69 -5.59 -18.28
CA THR A 252 15.18 -4.93 -17.07
C THR A 252 14.62 -3.51 -17.04
N TYR A 253 14.02 -3.12 -15.93
CA TYR A 253 13.38 -1.82 -15.76
C TYR A 253 13.84 -1.15 -14.46
N THR A 254 14.03 0.16 -14.50
CA THR A 254 14.33 0.97 -13.32
C THR A 254 13.14 1.86 -12.99
N LEU A 255 12.54 1.64 -11.85
CA LEU A 255 11.47 2.47 -11.30
C LEU A 255 12.04 3.82 -10.81
N HIS A 256 11.24 4.88 -10.98
CA HIS A 256 11.55 6.24 -10.54
C HIS A 256 10.38 6.80 -9.73
N LEU A 257 10.46 6.71 -8.43
CA LEU A 257 9.36 7.02 -7.52
C LEU A 257 9.63 8.33 -6.76
N ASP A 258 8.92 9.38 -7.11
CA ASP A 258 9.03 10.69 -6.45
C ASP A 258 8.16 10.72 -5.18
N ILE A 259 8.77 10.88 -4.01
CA ILE A 259 8.07 10.95 -2.74
C ILE A 259 7.62 12.40 -2.49
N ASP A 260 6.33 12.57 -2.21
CA ASP A 260 5.76 13.87 -1.86
C ASP A 260 6.43 14.42 -0.59
N PRO A 261 7.08 15.59 -0.66
CA PRO A 261 7.76 16.18 0.49
C PRO A 261 6.81 16.57 1.63
N ASN A 262 5.53 16.77 1.34
CA ASN A 262 4.50 17.14 2.32
C ASN A 262 3.88 15.93 3.03
N ASN A 263 4.24 14.72 2.61
CA ASN A 263 3.72 13.51 3.21
C ASN A 263 4.51 13.17 4.49
N GLN A 264 4.03 13.67 5.60
CA GLN A 264 4.57 13.41 6.94
C GLN A 264 3.81 12.23 7.58
N PRO A 265 4.47 11.41 8.41
CA PRO A 265 3.76 10.39 9.18
C PRO A 265 2.79 11.06 10.15
N ILE A 266 1.54 10.59 10.14
CA ILE A 266 0.53 11.01 11.10
C ILE A 266 0.45 9.92 12.16
N MET A 267 0.54 10.31 13.42
CA MET A 267 0.31 9.43 14.56
C MET A 267 -0.86 9.96 15.38
N TYR A 268 -1.48 9.07 16.13
CA TYR A 268 -2.51 9.44 17.10
C TYR A 268 -2.00 9.12 18.50
N ASP A 269 -2.20 10.03 19.43
CA ASP A 269 -1.91 9.77 20.83
C ASP A 269 -2.95 8.84 21.45
N LYS A 270 -2.79 8.53 22.73
CA LYS A 270 -3.70 7.68 23.50
C LYS A 270 -5.14 8.24 23.60
N ASP A 271 -5.31 9.53 23.40
CA ASP A 271 -6.58 10.25 23.48
C ASP A 271 -7.20 10.46 22.09
N GLY A 272 -6.54 9.96 21.03
CA GLY A 272 -7.00 10.02 19.64
C GLY A 272 -6.68 11.34 18.94
N HIS A 273 -5.86 12.21 19.51
CA HIS A 273 -5.45 13.45 18.86
C HIS A 273 -4.33 13.19 17.86
N MET A 274 -4.40 13.90 16.73
CA MET A 274 -3.37 13.84 15.69
C MET A 274 -2.08 14.48 16.21
N VAL A 275 -0.98 13.71 16.17
CA VAL A 275 0.36 14.16 16.56
C VAL A 275 1.31 14.01 15.39
N TYR A 276 2.09 15.04 15.13
CA TYR A 276 3.20 14.97 14.19
C TYR A 276 4.46 14.60 14.95
N PRO A 277 4.94 13.35 14.82
CA PRO A 277 6.11 12.93 15.57
C PRO A 277 7.37 13.63 15.08
N ASN A 278 8.22 14.05 16.01
CA ASN A 278 9.50 14.67 15.69
C ASN A 278 10.56 13.61 15.35
N TYR A 279 10.32 12.88 14.22
CA TYR A 279 11.22 11.84 13.69
C TYR A 279 11.87 12.36 12.39
N ASN A 280 12.59 13.43 12.47
CA ASN A 280 13.19 14.09 11.31
C ASN A 280 14.73 14.12 11.34
N PHE A 281 15.35 13.36 12.24
CA PHE A 281 16.80 13.38 12.43
C PHE A 281 17.52 12.71 11.25
N ALA A 282 17.04 11.54 10.81
CA ALA A 282 17.51 10.84 9.64
C ALA A 282 16.37 10.01 9.02
N LYS A 283 16.50 9.67 7.75
CA LYS A 283 15.56 8.80 7.04
C LYS A 283 16.31 7.66 6.37
N ALA A 284 15.72 6.48 6.37
CA ALA A 284 16.13 5.39 5.51
C ALA A 284 14.97 4.97 4.63
N TYR A 285 15.29 4.59 3.39
CA TYR A 285 14.31 4.18 2.39
C TYR A 285 14.49 2.70 2.08
N GLN A 286 13.38 2.03 1.85
CA GLN A 286 13.31 0.67 1.33
C GLN A 286 12.22 0.64 0.25
N LEU A 287 12.53 0.03 -0.87
CA LEU A 287 11.58 -0.21 -1.94
C LEU A 287 11.06 -1.63 -1.83
N GLU A 288 9.75 -1.80 -1.83
CA GLU A 288 9.06 -3.08 -1.84
C GLU A 288 8.37 -3.28 -3.19
N LEU A 289 8.78 -4.32 -3.92
CA LEU A 289 8.14 -4.77 -5.15
C LEU A 289 7.34 -6.03 -4.84
N LEU A 290 6.03 -5.93 -5.02
CA LEU A 290 5.11 -7.04 -4.83
C LEU A 290 4.75 -7.61 -6.20
N ARG A 291 4.81 -8.93 -6.36
CA ARG A 291 4.15 -9.64 -7.44
C ARG A 291 2.83 -10.15 -6.90
N ILE A 292 1.74 -9.81 -7.58
CA ILE A 292 0.38 -10.06 -7.14
C ILE A 292 -0.38 -10.86 -8.21
N THR A 293 -1.36 -11.63 -7.80
CA THR A 293 -2.20 -12.36 -8.77
C THR A 293 -3.14 -11.41 -9.53
N PRO A 294 -3.62 -11.79 -10.72
CA PRO A 294 -4.58 -10.99 -11.49
C PRO A 294 -5.83 -10.63 -10.71
N GLU A 295 -6.35 -11.56 -9.91
CA GLU A 295 -7.53 -11.35 -9.06
C GLU A 295 -7.26 -10.29 -8.00
N TYR A 296 -6.08 -10.32 -7.38
CA TYR A 296 -5.68 -9.31 -6.39
C TYR A 296 -5.50 -7.94 -7.05
N CYS A 297 -4.87 -7.89 -8.23
CA CYS A 297 -4.74 -6.66 -9.03
C CYS A 297 -6.11 -6.05 -9.36
N ASN A 298 -7.04 -6.86 -9.89
CA ASN A 298 -8.38 -6.41 -10.24
C ASN A 298 -9.18 -5.95 -9.01
N PHE A 299 -9.02 -6.63 -7.88
CA PHE A 299 -9.62 -6.22 -6.63
C PHE A 299 -9.11 -4.84 -6.18
N LEU A 300 -7.79 -4.61 -6.19
CA LEU A 300 -7.19 -3.30 -5.85
C LEU A 300 -7.69 -2.20 -6.80
N ARG A 301 -7.80 -2.48 -8.10
CA ARG A 301 -8.38 -1.54 -9.07
C ARG A 301 -9.82 -1.19 -8.73
N SER A 302 -10.64 -2.17 -8.37
CA SER A 302 -12.03 -1.92 -8.00
C SER A 302 -12.18 -1.12 -6.71
N LEU A 303 -11.29 -1.32 -5.73
CA LEU A 303 -11.24 -0.49 -4.52
C LEU A 303 -10.86 0.96 -4.84
N ASN A 304 -9.86 1.14 -5.69
CA ASN A 304 -9.46 2.48 -6.12
C ASN A 304 -10.60 3.23 -6.80
N ASP A 305 -11.32 2.56 -7.70
CA ASP A 305 -12.48 3.16 -8.38
C ASP A 305 -13.58 3.57 -7.40
N LEU A 306 -13.76 2.82 -6.31
CA LEU A 306 -14.73 3.16 -5.27
C LEU A 306 -14.30 4.37 -4.42
N GLU A 307 -13.02 4.48 -4.11
CA GLU A 307 -12.49 5.51 -3.20
C GLU A 307 -12.17 6.82 -3.92
N ASN A 308 -11.71 6.76 -5.18
CA ASN A 308 -11.13 7.90 -5.88
C ASN A 308 -11.89 8.30 -7.17
N ASN A 309 -13.04 7.68 -7.48
CA ASN A 309 -13.86 8.05 -8.62
C ASN A 309 -14.93 9.07 -8.21
N ASP A 310 -14.54 10.32 -8.05
CA ASP A 310 -15.45 11.41 -7.67
C ASP A 310 -16.60 11.57 -8.65
N LEU A 311 -16.36 11.40 -9.96
CA LEU A 311 -17.40 11.48 -10.99
C LEU A 311 -18.37 10.31 -10.90
N GLY A 312 -17.88 9.09 -10.56
CA GLY A 312 -18.73 7.94 -10.31
C GLY A 312 -19.58 8.15 -9.06
N GLN A 313 -19.00 8.68 -7.99
CA GLN A 313 -19.73 9.03 -6.77
C GLN A 313 -20.79 10.11 -7.02
N ALA A 314 -20.53 11.04 -7.95
CA ALA A 314 -21.48 12.04 -8.41
C ALA A 314 -22.50 11.49 -9.44
N GLY A 315 -22.43 10.22 -9.82
CA GLY A 315 -23.31 9.61 -10.83
C GLY A 315 -23.01 10.03 -12.27
N LEU A 316 -21.85 10.63 -12.52
CA LEU A 316 -21.44 11.14 -13.84
C LEU A 316 -20.54 10.17 -14.61
N SER A 317 -20.07 9.11 -13.99
CA SER A 317 -19.33 8.02 -14.63
C SER A 317 -19.71 6.66 -14.05
N LEU A 318 -19.31 5.58 -14.76
CA LEU A 318 -19.53 4.22 -14.28
C LEU A 318 -18.55 3.91 -13.16
N ILE A 319 -19.05 3.35 -12.05
CA ILE A 319 -18.23 2.73 -11.01
C ILE A 319 -18.10 1.26 -11.35
N ARG A 320 -16.86 0.76 -11.41
CA ARG A 320 -16.65 -0.68 -11.57
C ARG A 320 -17.13 -1.40 -10.31
N PRO A 321 -17.90 -2.49 -10.45
CA PRO A 321 -18.30 -3.27 -9.29
C PRO A 321 -17.06 -3.85 -8.63
N MET A 322 -17.09 -3.99 -7.30
CA MET A 322 -16.02 -4.66 -6.56
C MET A 322 -15.80 -6.06 -7.12
N GLN A 323 -14.57 -6.34 -7.55
CA GLN A 323 -14.21 -7.62 -8.10
C GLN A 323 -14.10 -8.67 -7.00
N SER A 324 -14.63 -9.86 -7.27
CA SER A 324 -14.56 -11.01 -6.36
C SER A 324 -14.22 -12.27 -7.15
N ASN A 325 -13.34 -13.09 -6.60
CA ASN A 325 -13.05 -14.43 -7.11
C ASN A 325 -13.56 -15.54 -6.15
N ILE A 326 -14.43 -15.19 -5.23
CA ILE A 326 -15.07 -16.14 -4.31
C ILE A 326 -16.35 -16.68 -4.99
N ASP A 327 -16.29 -17.91 -5.48
CA ASP A 327 -17.44 -18.58 -6.09
C ASP A 327 -18.52 -18.85 -5.04
N GLY A 328 -19.77 -18.42 -5.32
CA GLY A 328 -20.90 -18.47 -4.40
C GLY A 328 -20.95 -17.37 -3.35
N GLY A 329 -19.93 -16.51 -3.24
CA GLY A 329 -19.81 -15.47 -2.24
C GLY A 329 -19.22 -14.15 -2.77
N LEU A 330 -18.63 -13.38 -1.86
CA LEU A 330 -17.95 -12.12 -2.13
C LEU A 330 -16.58 -12.10 -1.47
N GLY A 331 -15.68 -11.24 -1.95
CA GLY A 331 -14.37 -11.02 -1.35
C GLY A 331 -13.21 -11.42 -2.26
N LEU A 332 -12.09 -11.79 -1.66
CA LEU A 332 -10.85 -12.06 -2.38
C LEU A 332 -10.07 -13.23 -1.76
N LEU A 333 -9.64 -14.14 -2.61
CA LEU A 333 -8.49 -14.99 -2.36
C LEU A 333 -7.39 -14.61 -3.35
N GLY A 334 -6.40 -13.82 -2.92
CA GLY A 334 -5.37 -13.25 -3.78
C GLY A 334 -3.96 -13.52 -3.29
N GLY A 335 -3.20 -14.35 -4.01
CA GLY A 335 -1.80 -14.63 -3.70
C GLY A 335 -0.89 -13.44 -3.99
N TRP A 336 0.12 -13.26 -3.16
CA TRP A 336 1.15 -12.26 -3.38
C TRP A 336 2.50 -12.68 -2.79
N SER A 337 3.55 -12.08 -3.31
CA SER A 337 4.89 -12.18 -2.76
C SER A 337 5.56 -10.81 -2.80
N VAL A 338 6.57 -10.59 -1.97
CA VAL A 338 7.30 -9.33 -1.91
C VAL A 338 8.80 -9.58 -1.95
N ALA A 339 9.49 -8.76 -2.73
CA ALA A 339 10.91 -8.55 -2.63
C ALA A 339 11.17 -7.13 -2.13
N SER A 340 12.09 -6.99 -1.21
CA SER A 340 12.48 -5.70 -0.63
C SER A 340 13.93 -5.41 -0.98
N SER A 341 14.22 -4.17 -1.32
CA SER A 341 15.61 -3.71 -1.41
C SER A 341 16.25 -3.68 -0.02
N ASP A 342 17.57 -3.55 0.02
CA ASP A 342 18.24 -3.14 1.24
C ASP A 342 17.83 -1.72 1.66
N TRP A 343 18.03 -1.43 2.94
CA TRP A 343 17.78 -0.10 3.46
C TRP A 343 18.87 0.87 3.01
N LYS A 344 18.46 1.95 2.33
CA LYS A 344 19.36 3.06 1.98
C LYS A 344 19.18 4.20 2.96
N MET A 345 20.19 4.45 3.77
CA MET A 345 20.19 5.56 4.71
C MET A 345 20.43 6.88 3.99
N ARG A 346 19.53 7.83 4.16
CA ARG A 346 19.76 9.23 3.83
C ARG A 346 20.29 9.92 5.08
N ILE A 347 21.57 10.25 5.03
CA ILE A 347 22.19 11.06 6.06
C ILE A 347 22.38 12.44 5.43
N ASP A 348 21.81 13.47 6.04
CA ASP A 348 22.09 14.84 5.66
C ASP A 348 23.60 15.08 5.89
N LYS A 349 24.32 15.40 4.81
CA LYS A 349 25.77 15.60 4.86
C LYS A 349 26.17 16.70 5.86
N ASP A 350 25.28 17.62 6.16
CA ASP A 350 25.50 18.67 7.16
C ASP A 350 25.45 18.13 8.60
N LEU A 351 24.88 16.94 8.84
CA LEU A 351 24.88 16.29 10.16
C LEU A 351 26.23 15.71 10.58
N ILE A 352 27.11 15.39 9.61
CA ILE A 352 28.35 14.62 9.85
C ILE A 352 29.60 15.43 9.47
N LYS A 353 29.53 16.75 9.37
CA LYS A 353 30.72 17.55 9.14
C LYS A 353 31.66 17.47 10.33
N LYS A 354 32.81 16.79 10.12
CA LYS A 354 33.96 17.00 11.02
C LYS A 354 34.57 18.37 10.74
N PRO A 355 35.11 19.05 11.78
CA PRO A 355 35.75 20.37 11.62
C PRO A 355 36.83 20.44 10.54
N ASN A 356 37.41 19.33 10.13
CA ASN A 356 38.49 19.23 9.16
C ASN A 356 38.09 18.57 7.82
N GLY A 357 36.81 18.56 7.45
CA GLY A 357 36.35 18.09 6.13
C GLY A 357 36.38 16.60 5.90
N LYS A 358 36.69 15.76 6.89
CA LYS A 358 36.65 14.30 6.78
C LYS A 358 35.32 13.79 7.33
N MET A 359 34.57 13.02 6.54
CA MET A 359 33.37 12.35 7.02
C MET A 359 33.72 11.26 8.05
N ALA A 360 32.92 11.13 9.08
CA ALA A 360 32.95 9.97 9.96
C ALA A 360 32.17 8.83 9.30
N HIS A 361 32.80 7.68 9.18
CA HIS A 361 32.18 6.43 8.76
C HIS A 361 31.30 5.85 9.85
#